data_172cbb31d18ab120528051710b73d642
#
_entry.id   172cbb31d18ab120528051710b73d642
#
_cell.length_a   1.000
_cell.length_b   1.000
_cell.length_c   1.000
_cell.angle_alpha   90.00
_cell.angle_beta   90.00
_cell.angle_gamma   90.00
#
_symmetry.space_group_name_H-M   'P 1'
#
loop_
_entity.id
_entity.type
_entity.pdbx_description
1 polymer ?
#
loop_
_entity_poly.entity_id
_entity_poly.type
_entity_poly.pdbx_seq_one_letter_code
_entity_poly.pdbx_strand_id
1 'polypeptide(L)'
;MAEDPSKLRQLLGRAHQAAGRTLRHLQRREALTPGSFYLQKRRCGKPGCRCARGELHEAWVSSRSQGGISRTLMVPAKQRARLRQLTDEYRRYQRARALLAKRQAQVLGLADRLAELRRVRWPEEAL
;
A
#
# COMPACT_ATOMS: atom_id res chain seq x y z
N MET A 1 -16.92 -11.88 29.34
CA MET A 1 -17.04 -10.54 29.95
C MET A 1 -17.76 -9.60 29.00
N ALA A 2 -18.65 -8.79 29.52
CA ALA A 2 -19.33 -7.79 28.72
C ALA A 2 -18.38 -6.67 28.31
N GLU A 3 -18.46 -6.20 27.08
CA GLU A 3 -17.71 -5.07 26.60
C GLU A 3 -18.26 -3.77 27.21
N ASP A 4 -17.35 -2.86 27.55
CA ASP A 4 -17.71 -1.55 28.10
C ASP A 4 -17.98 -0.56 26.93
N PRO A 5 -19.23 -0.06 26.80
CA PRO A 5 -19.54 0.91 25.74
C PRO A 5 -18.70 2.18 25.76
N SER A 6 -18.38 2.69 26.96
CA SER A 6 -17.55 3.89 27.09
C SER A 6 -16.15 3.65 26.54
N LYS A 7 -15.58 2.50 26.83
CA LYS A 7 -14.26 2.12 26.32
C LYS A 7 -14.28 1.95 24.81
N LEU A 8 -15.33 1.35 24.27
CA LEU A 8 -15.49 1.22 22.81
C LEU A 8 -15.60 2.59 22.12
N ARG A 9 -16.29 3.54 22.71
CA ARG A 9 -16.36 4.91 22.16
C ARG A 9 -14.97 5.56 22.13
N GLN A 10 -14.19 5.39 23.18
CA GLN A 10 -12.82 5.91 23.24
C GLN A 10 -11.94 5.26 22.18
N LEU A 11 -12.02 3.93 22.04
CA LEU A 11 -11.26 3.20 21.02
C LEU A 11 -11.66 3.61 19.61
N LEU A 12 -12.97 3.82 19.37
CA LEU A 12 -13.46 4.31 18.07
C LEU A 12 -12.88 5.68 17.74
N GLY A 13 -12.87 6.60 18.71
CA GLY A 13 -12.27 7.92 18.53
C GLY A 13 -10.79 7.84 18.19
N ARG A 14 -10.03 6.99 18.89
CA ARG A 14 -8.59 6.78 18.63
C ARG A 14 -8.35 6.15 17.26
N ALA A 15 -9.18 5.18 16.87
CA ALA A 15 -9.09 4.55 15.56
C ALA A 15 -9.35 5.56 14.44
N HIS A 16 -10.33 6.43 14.61
CA HIS A 16 -10.62 7.51 13.67
C HIS A 16 -9.44 8.49 13.56
N GLN A 17 -8.86 8.90 14.67
CA GLN A 17 -7.69 9.77 14.66
C GLN A 17 -6.49 9.13 13.96
N ALA A 18 -6.27 7.83 14.18
CA ALA A 18 -5.21 7.08 13.49
C ALA A 18 -5.45 7.02 11.98
N ALA A 19 -6.69 6.81 11.56
CA ALA A 19 -7.07 6.85 10.15
C ALA A 19 -6.82 8.24 9.55
N GLY A 20 -7.12 9.31 10.29
CA GLY A 20 -6.89 10.68 9.87
C GLY A 20 -5.40 10.99 9.68
N ARG A 21 -4.54 10.49 10.56
CA ARG A 21 -3.09 10.63 10.40
C ARG A 21 -2.58 9.92 9.15
N THR A 22 -3.11 8.75 8.88
CA THR A 22 -2.75 7.98 7.68
C THR A 22 -3.23 8.69 6.41
N LEU A 23 -4.42 9.28 6.45
CA LEU A 23 -4.99 10.02 5.33
C LEU A 23 -4.06 11.16 4.88
N ARG A 24 -3.37 11.83 5.80
CA ARG A 24 -2.42 12.89 5.46
C ARG A 24 -1.32 12.43 4.53
N HIS A 25 -0.88 11.18 4.65
CA HIS A 25 0.13 10.63 3.73
C HIS A 25 -0.40 10.45 2.31
N LEU A 26 -1.73 10.36 2.13
CA LEU A 26 -2.36 10.30 0.81
C LEU A 26 -2.59 11.69 0.20
N GLN A 27 -2.45 12.75 1.00
CA GLN A 27 -2.63 14.14 0.56
C GLN A 27 -1.33 14.78 0.08
N ARG A 28 -0.29 14.00 -0.11
CA ARG A 28 1.00 14.48 -0.62
C ARG A 28 0.83 14.99 -2.05
N ARG A 29 1.66 15.98 -2.39
CA ARG A 29 1.60 16.65 -3.71
C ARG A 29 2.68 16.19 -4.67
N GLU A 30 3.63 15.39 -4.20
CA GLU A 30 4.75 14.91 -4.99
C GLU A 30 4.27 14.01 -6.12
N ALA A 31 4.84 14.21 -7.31
CA ALA A 31 4.54 13.39 -8.47
C ALA A 31 4.95 11.94 -8.22
N LEU A 32 4.20 11.02 -8.78
CA LEU A 32 4.48 9.59 -8.69
C LEU A 32 4.28 8.92 -10.05
N THR A 33 4.88 7.75 -10.19
CA THR A 33 4.68 6.88 -11.35
C THR A 33 4.49 5.45 -10.88
N PRO A 34 3.41 4.77 -11.33
CA PRO A 34 3.24 3.34 -11.08
C PRO A 34 4.39 2.53 -11.67
N GLY A 35 4.70 1.43 -11.02
CA GLY A 35 5.71 0.51 -11.47
C GLY A 35 6.86 0.37 -10.47
N SER A 36 7.86 -0.38 -10.90
CA SER A 36 9.06 -0.64 -10.11
C SER A 36 10.29 -0.18 -10.88
N PHE A 37 11.34 0.13 -10.12
CA PHE A 37 12.64 0.50 -10.66
C PHE A 37 13.69 -0.32 -9.92
N TYR A 38 14.47 -1.13 -10.66
CA TYR A 38 15.42 -2.05 -10.05
C TYR A 38 16.55 -2.40 -10.98
N LEU A 39 17.64 -2.94 -10.41
CA LEU A 39 18.76 -3.50 -11.16
C LEU A 39 18.42 -4.92 -11.55
N GLN A 40 18.27 -5.17 -12.84
CA GLN A 40 18.05 -6.51 -13.38
C GLN A 40 19.39 -7.18 -13.68
N LYS A 41 19.56 -8.42 -13.22
CA LYS A 41 20.71 -9.25 -13.51
C LYS A 41 20.23 -10.47 -14.29
N ARG A 42 20.84 -10.72 -15.45
CA ARG A 42 20.40 -11.83 -16.30
C ARG A 42 21.55 -12.45 -17.09
N ARG A 43 21.30 -13.66 -17.56
CA ARG A 43 22.15 -14.37 -18.52
C ARG A 43 21.61 -14.15 -19.92
N CYS A 44 22.50 -13.90 -20.91
CA CYS A 44 22.07 -13.65 -22.29
C CYS A 44 21.82 -14.94 -23.09
N GLY A 45 22.19 -16.11 -22.56
CA GLY A 45 22.06 -17.40 -23.25
C GLY A 45 23.15 -17.73 -24.20
N LYS A 46 24.14 -16.86 -24.44
CA LYS A 46 25.27 -17.14 -25.30
C LYS A 46 26.34 -17.94 -24.53
N PRO A 47 26.78 -19.14 -25.03
CA PRO A 47 27.73 -20.00 -24.30
C PRO A 47 29.09 -19.35 -24.02
N GLY A 48 29.58 -18.47 -24.92
CA GLY A 48 30.85 -17.80 -24.78
C GLY A 48 30.84 -16.53 -23.95
N CYS A 49 29.69 -16.14 -23.40
CA CYS A 49 29.55 -14.92 -22.63
C CYS A 49 29.97 -15.10 -21.17
N ARG A 50 30.57 -14.06 -20.58
CA ARG A 50 30.97 -14.05 -19.16
C ARG A 50 29.81 -14.37 -18.22
N CYS A 51 28.56 -14.02 -18.59
CA CYS A 51 27.39 -14.30 -17.77
C CYS A 51 27.18 -15.79 -17.55
N ALA A 52 27.62 -16.66 -18.47
CA ALA A 52 27.56 -18.10 -18.28
C ALA A 52 28.49 -18.59 -17.14
N ARG A 53 29.47 -17.80 -16.74
CA ARG A 53 30.45 -18.10 -15.66
C ARG A 53 30.06 -17.40 -14.34
N GLY A 54 28.92 -16.75 -14.26
CA GLY A 54 28.46 -16.05 -13.06
C GLY A 54 28.53 -14.53 -13.10
N GLU A 55 29.21 -13.94 -14.10
CA GLU A 55 29.21 -12.47 -14.29
C GLU A 55 27.99 -12.05 -15.10
N LEU A 56 26.88 -11.90 -14.41
CA LEU A 56 25.58 -11.59 -15.03
C LEU A 56 25.56 -10.20 -15.67
N HIS A 57 24.80 -10.06 -16.75
CA HIS A 57 24.52 -8.75 -17.34
C HIS A 57 23.63 -7.95 -16.39
N GLU A 58 23.97 -6.69 -16.18
CA GLU A 58 23.24 -5.78 -15.32
C GLU A 58 22.61 -4.66 -16.15
N ALA A 59 21.36 -4.35 -15.86
CA ALA A 59 20.69 -3.20 -16.47
C ALA A 59 19.69 -2.63 -15.48
N TRP A 60 19.63 -1.31 -15.42
CA TRP A 60 18.58 -0.62 -14.67
C TRP A 60 17.32 -0.62 -15.53
N VAL A 61 16.24 -1.14 -14.96
CA VAL A 61 14.98 -1.32 -15.68
C VAL A 61 13.83 -0.79 -14.86
N SER A 62 12.78 -0.39 -15.56
CA SER A 62 11.47 -0.07 -14.99
C SER A 62 10.47 -1.10 -15.50
N SER A 63 9.71 -1.67 -14.59
CA SER A 63 8.67 -2.63 -14.94
C SER A 63 7.33 -2.11 -14.43
N ARG A 64 6.32 -2.16 -15.29
CA ARG A 64 4.95 -1.80 -14.92
C ARG A 64 3.96 -2.68 -15.65
N SER A 65 2.81 -2.90 -15.01
CA SER A 65 1.68 -3.60 -15.61
C SER A 65 0.69 -2.58 -16.16
N GLN A 66 0.25 -2.77 -17.38
CA GLN A 66 -0.72 -1.91 -18.05
C GLN A 66 -1.69 -2.79 -18.83
N GLY A 67 -2.97 -2.73 -18.47
CA GLY A 67 -3.99 -3.55 -19.11
C GLY A 67 -3.74 -5.05 -19.01
N GLY A 68 -3.17 -5.51 -17.87
CA GLY A 68 -2.84 -6.92 -17.64
C GLY A 68 -1.53 -7.37 -18.29
N ILE A 69 -0.84 -6.49 -19.02
CA ILE A 69 0.43 -6.79 -19.70
C ILE A 69 1.56 -6.10 -18.94
N SER A 70 2.57 -6.87 -18.53
CA SER A 70 3.78 -6.33 -17.92
C SER A 70 4.76 -5.90 -19.00
N ARG A 71 5.29 -4.69 -18.87
CA ARG A 71 6.33 -4.15 -19.74
C ARG A 71 7.55 -3.79 -18.92
N THR A 72 8.72 -4.18 -19.39
CA THR A 72 10.01 -3.85 -18.79
C THR A 72 10.81 -3.03 -19.79
N LEU A 73 11.26 -1.85 -19.37
CA LEU A 73 12.01 -0.93 -20.20
C LEU A 73 13.37 -0.63 -19.54
N MET A 74 14.42 -0.56 -20.36
CA MET A 74 15.72 -0.07 -19.88
C MET A 74 15.65 1.41 -19.58
N VAL A 75 16.28 1.82 -18.48
CA VAL A 75 16.25 3.21 -18.01
C VAL A 75 17.58 3.89 -18.27
N PRO A 76 17.62 4.93 -19.12
CA PRO A 76 18.87 5.70 -19.36
C PRO A 76 19.38 6.31 -18.06
N ALA A 77 20.71 6.42 -17.96
CA ALA A 77 21.36 6.95 -16.75
C ALA A 77 20.81 8.32 -16.31
N LYS A 78 20.49 9.19 -17.25
CA LYS A 78 19.96 10.52 -16.98
C LYS A 78 18.62 10.53 -16.28
N GLN A 79 17.82 9.45 -16.42
CA GLN A 79 16.46 9.35 -15.90
C GLN A 79 16.37 8.56 -14.60
N ARG A 80 17.44 7.86 -14.21
CA ARG A 80 17.39 6.92 -13.07
C ARG A 80 17.01 7.59 -11.75
N ALA A 81 17.64 8.72 -11.43
CA ALA A 81 17.37 9.44 -10.19
C ALA A 81 15.91 9.90 -10.12
N ARG A 82 15.41 10.49 -11.20
CA ARG A 82 14.02 10.97 -11.27
C ARG A 82 13.02 9.82 -11.20
N LEU A 83 13.27 8.74 -11.93
CA LEU A 83 12.38 7.58 -11.93
C LEU A 83 12.34 6.91 -10.55
N ARG A 84 13.49 6.85 -9.85
CA ARG A 84 13.53 6.34 -8.47
C ARG A 84 12.62 7.16 -7.55
N GLN A 85 12.69 8.49 -7.64
CA GLN A 85 11.81 9.36 -6.84
C GLN A 85 10.34 9.08 -7.14
N LEU A 86 9.98 8.97 -8.40
CA LEU A 86 8.59 8.75 -8.83
C LEU A 86 8.05 7.40 -8.39
N THR A 87 8.84 6.35 -8.54
CA THR A 87 8.43 4.99 -8.15
C THR A 87 8.45 4.81 -6.64
N ASP A 88 9.38 5.42 -5.91
CA ASP A 88 9.40 5.41 -4.45
C ASP A 88 8.16 6.14 -3.89
N GLU A 89 7.78 7.25 -4.50
CA GLU A 89 6.56 7.98 -4.12
C GLU A 89 5.31 7.12 -4.36
N TYR A 90 5.27 6.38 -5.45
CA TYR A 90 4.18 5.43 -5.72
C TYR A 90 4.10 4.32 -4.66
N ARG A 91 5.23 3.75 -4.25
CA ARG A 91 5.27 2.77 -3.16
C ARG A 91 4.78 3.36 -1.85
N ARG A 92 5.15 4.59 -1.57
CA ARG A 92 4.68 5.31 -0.38
C ARG A 92 3.15 5.47 -0.42
N TYR A 93 2.61 5.84 -1.57
CA TYR A 93 1.17 5.89 -1.79
C TYR A 93 0.50 4.54 -1.55
N GLN A 94 1.04 3.47 -2.13
CA GLN A 94 0.48 2.13 -1.97
C GLN A 94 0.45 1.69 -0.51
N ARG A 95 1.53 1.92 0.23
CA ARG A 95 1.60 1.57 1.65
C ARG A 95 0.62 2.38 2.48
N ALA A 96 0.50 3.67 2.22
CA ALA A 96 -0.44 4.53 2.92
C ALA A 96 -1.88 4.13 2.63
N ARG A 97 -2.19 3.80 1.36
CA ARG A 97 -3.53 3.35 0.96
C ARG A 97 -3.91 2.04 1.64
N ALA A 98 -3.00 1.08 1.67
CA ALA A 98 -3.23 -0.21 2.33
C ALA A 98 -3.44 -0.04 3.84
N LEU A 99 -2.64 0.82 4.48
CA LEU A 99 -2.79 1.12 5.90
C LEU A 99 -4.10 1.84 6.19
N LEU A 100 -4.52 2.78 5.34
CA LEU A 100 -5.80 3.46 5.50
C LEU A 100 -6.97 2.48 5.41
N ALA A 101 -6.95 1.56 4.45
CA ALA A 101 -7.98 0.53 4.33
C ALA A 101 -8.09 -0.30 5.61
N LYS A 102 -6.95 -0.69 6.19
CA LYS A 102 -6.89 -1.43 7.45
C LYS A 102 -7.45 -0.60 8.61
N ARG A 103 -7.10 0.68 8.69
CA ARG A 103 -7.57 1.57 9.74
C ARG A 103 -9.07 1.85 9.64
N GLN A 104 -9.59 2.01 8.42
CA GLN A 104 -11.03 2.19 8.22
C GLN A 104 -11.80 0.92 8.59
N ALA A 105 -11.27 -0.25 8.29
CA ALA A 105 -11.86 -1.51 8.73
C ALA A 105 -11.94 -1.59 10.27
N GLN A 106 -10.92 -1.11 10.98
CA GLN A 106 -10.93 -1.04 12.44
C GLN A 106 -12.02 -0.08 12.95
N VAL A 107 -12.17 1.09 12.34
CA VAL A 107 -13.23 2.04 12.68
C VAL A 107 -14.60 1.40 12.53
N LEU A 108 -14.85 0.78 11.39
CA LEU A 108 -16.13 0.12 11.11
C LEU A 108 -16.40 -1.05 12.06
N GLY A 109 -15.38 -1.87 12.34
CA GLY A 109 -15.52 -2.97 13.30
C GLY A 109 -15.90 -2.51 14.70
N LEU A 110 -15.26 -1.44 15.18
CA LEU A 110 -15.58 -0.86 16.49
C LEU A 110 -16.98 -0.25 16.51
N ALA A 111 -17.37 0.43 15.42
CA ALA A 111 -18.71 1.00 15.28
C ALA A 111 -19.78 -0.10 15.31
N ASP A 112 -19.53 -1.22 14.62
CA ASP A 112 -20.46 -2.34 14.57
C ASP A 112 -20.61 -2.99 15.96
N ARG A 113 -19.50 -3.15 16.70
CA ARG A 113 -19.55 -3.69 18.07
C ARG A 113 -20.32 -2.77 18.99
N LEU A 114 -20.11 -1.46 18.88
CA LEU A 114 -20.83 -0.48 19.67
C LEU A 114 -22.34 -0.48 19.33
N ALA A 115 -22.67 -0.61 18.06
CA ALA A 115 -24.06 -0.71 17.60
C ALA A 115 -24.73 -1.96 18.18
N GLU A 116 -24.01 -3.08 18.21
CA GLU A 116 -24.53 -4.35 18.78
C GLU A 116 -24.86 -4.20 20.27
N LEU A 117 -24.05 -3.48 21.03
CA LEU A 117 -24.30 -3.23 22.44
C LEU A 117 -25.49 -2.27 22.67
N ARG A 118 -25.87 -1.49 21.67
CA ARG A 118 -27.02 -0.57 21.73
C ARG A 118 -28.32 -1.21 21.26
N ARG A 119 -28.23 -2.40 20.70
CA ARG A 119 -29.37 -3.09 20.12
C ARG A 119 -30.37 -3.50 21.21
N VAL A 120 -31.63 -3.26 20.97
CA VAL A 120 -32.72 -3.78 21.78
C VAL A 120 -33.62 -4.68 20.92
N ARG A 121 -34.33 -5.59 21.55
CA ARG A 121 -35.24 -6.47 20.83
C ARG A 121 -36.57 -5.77 20.60
N TRP A 122 -36.97 -5.68 19.35
CA TRP A 122 -38.31 -5.20 19.00
C TRP A 122 -39.23 -6.41 18.82
N PRO A 123 -40.50 -6.37 19.36
CA PRO A 123 -41.07 -5.28 20.18
C PRO A 123 -40.86 -5.42 21.68
N GLU A 124 -40.21 -6.49 22.17
CA GLU A 124 -40.21 -6.87 23.58
C GLU A 124 -39.44 -5.88 24.48
N GLU A 125 -38.32 -5.34 24.01
CA GLU A 125 -37.44 -4.53 24.84
C GLU A 125 -37.44 -3.04 24.50
N ALA A 126 -38.08 -2.62 23.39
CA ALA A 126 -38.01 -1.25 22.91
C ALA A 126 -39.11 -0.31 23.47
N LEU A 127 -40.09 -0.87 24.17
CA LEU A 127 -41.21 -0.11 24.70
C LEU A 127 -41.18 0.04 26.22
#